data_a5edda42e2ae25e869d3a658f4b66539
#
_entry.id   a5edda42e2ae25e869d3a658f4b66539
#
_cell.length_a   1.000
_cell.length_b   1.000
_cell.length_c   1.000
_cell.angle_alpha   90.00
_cell.angle_beta   90.00
_cell.angle_gamma   90.00
#
_symmetry.space_group_name_H-M   'P 1'
#
loop_
_entity.id
_entity.type
_entity.pdbx_description
1 polymer ?
#
loop_
_entity_poly.entity_id
_entity_poly.type
_entity_poly.pdbx_seq_one_letter_code
_entity_poly.pdbx_strand_id
1 'polypeptide(L)'
;MKIAIIANTRTGSTTLFKYVKHSLDLYGIHEPFNPRTNLNYSHINIWELDNIVVKYIFVTSEYIKKVIKHFDKVIFLTREDDIESAKSFIHAKKTDNWMD
;
A
#
# COMPACT_ATOMS: atom_id res chain seq x y z
N MET A 1 -11.87 2.37 0.95
CA MET A 1 -10.55 2.97 1.25
C MET A 1 -9.49 2.37 0.34
N LYS A 2 -8.64 3.20 -0.18
CA LYS A 2 -7.56 2.79 -1.08
C LYS A 2 -6.23 3.22 -0.49
N ILE A 3 -5.36 2.25 -0.19
CA ILE A 3 -4.06 2.51 0.42
C ILE A 3 -2.97 1.99 -0.51
N ALA A 4 -1.95 2.80 -0.76
CA ALA A 4 -0.77 2.40 -1.50
C ALA A 4 0.45 2.37 -0.57
N ILE A 5 1.24 1.31 -0.69
CA ILE A 5 2.52 1.19 0.00
C ILE A 5 3.60 1.22 -1.08
N ILE A 6 4.45 2.23 -1.03
CA ILE A 6 5.54 2.39 -2.00
C ILE A 6 6.85 2.21 -1.24
N ALA A 7 7.62 1.24 -1.64
CA ALA A 7 8.82 0.84 -0.91
C ALA A 7 10.01 0.65 -1.84
N ASN A 8 11.19 0.88 -1.29
CA ASN A 8 12.41 0.36 -1.86
C ASN A 8 12.58 -1.09 -1.41
N THR A 9 13.55 -1.79 -1.95
CA THR A 9 13.77 -3.19 -1.59
C THR A 9 14.10 -3.37 -0.11
N ARG A 10 13.65 -4.49 0.45
CA ARG A 10 14.05 -5.00 1.76
C ARG A 10 13.80 -4.05 2.93
N THR A 11 12.64 -3.41 2.92
CA THR A 11 12.22 -2.53 4.02
C THR A 11 11.20 -3.18 4.95
N GLY A 12 10.89 -4.48 4.77
CA GLY A 12 9.81 -5.12 5.53
C GLY A 12 8.43 -4.77 5.01
N SER A 13 8.36 -4.26 3.79
CA SER A 13 7.11 -3.80 3.18
C SER A 13 6.06 -4.92 3.04
N THR A 14 6.48 -6.17 2.84
CA THR A 14 5.56 -7.30 2.75
C THR A 14 4.84 -7.52 4.08
N THR A 15 5.55 -7.41 5.19
CA THR A 15 4.96 -7.52 6.52
C THR A 15 3.94 -6.43 6.76
N LEU A 16 4.28 -5.20 6.42
CA LEU A 16 3.35 -4.09 6.54
C LEU A 16 2.13 -4.28 5.63
N PHE A 17 2.34 -4.72 4.40
CA PHE A 17 1.27 -4.99 3.45
C PHE A 17 0.24 -5.97 4.04
N LYS A 18 0.73 -7.07 4.60
CA LYS A 18 -0.15 -8.07 5.24
C LYS A 18 -0.87 -7.49 6.45
N TYR A 19 -0.17 -6.70 7.25
CA TYR A 19 -0.76 -6.05 8.41
C TYR A 19 -1.91 -5.12 8.00
N VAL A 20 -1.70 -4.27 7.01
CA VAL A 20 -2.73 -3.35 6.51
C VAL A 20 -3.92 -4.12 5.94
N LYS A 21 -3.63 -5.12 5.11
CA LYS A 21 -4.66 -5.94 4.48
C LYS A 21 -5.60 -6.58 5.51
N HIS A 22 -5.03 -7.19 6.54
CA HIS A 22 -5.83 -7.88 7.55
C HIS A 22 -6.48 -6.91 8.54
N SER A 23 -5.77 -5.85 8.94
CA SER A 23 -6.28 -4.90 9.94
C SER A 23 -7.47 -4.11 9.42
N LEU A 24 -7.49 -3.78 8.14
CA LEU A 24 -8.55 -2.97 7.54
C LEU A 24 -9.45 -3.78 6.60
N ASP A 25 -9.25 -5.08 6.53
CA ASP A 25 -10.04 -6.00 5.68
C ASP A 25 -10.08 -5.53 4.22
N LEU A 26 -8.90 -5.28 3.65
CA LEU A 26 -8.76 -4.82 2.29
C LEU A 26 -8.32 -5.94 1.36
N TYR A 27 -8.70 -5.83 0.09
CA TYR A 27 -8.18 -6.72 -0.94
C TYR A 27 -6.73 -6.32 -1.25
N GLY A 28 -5.80 -7.29 -1.17
CA GLY A 28 -4.39 -7.02 -1.36
C GLY A 28 -3.92 -7.26 -2.80
N ILE A 29 -3.22 -6.29 -3.37
CA ILE A 29 -2.56 -6.41 -4.67
C ILE A 29 -1.07 -6.23 -4.43
N HIS A 30 -0.33 -7.32 -4.55
CA HIS A 30 1.08 -7.38 -4.18
C HIS A 30 1.98 -7.25 -5.40
N GLU A 31 2.68 -6.13 -5.50
CA GLU A 31 3.68 -5.88 -6.55
C GLU A 31 3.15 -6.16 -7.96
N PRO A 32 2.15 -5.42 -8.44
CA PRO A 32 1.51 -5.72 -9.73
C PRO A 32 2.45 -5.58 -10.93
N PHE A 33 3.59 -4.89 -10.77
CA PHE A 33 4.58 -4.74 -11.83
C PHE A 33 5.71 -5.76 -11.75
N ASN A 34 5.74 -6.60 -10.70
CA ASN A 34 6.74 -7.65 -10.61
C ASN A 34 6.40 -8.75 -11.62
N PRO A 35 7.32 -9.15 -12.50
CA PRO A 35 7.04 -10.19 -13.50
C PRO A 35 6.52 -11.51 -12.92
N ARG A 36 6.85 -11.80 -11.66
CA ARG A 36 6.38 -13.03 -11.01
C ARG A 36 4.91 -12.97 -10.60
N THR A 37 4.37 -11.77 -10.42
CA THR A 37 3.01 -11.59 -9.89
C THR A 37 2.07 -10.86 -10.84
N ASN A 38 2.58 -10.15 -11.84
CA ASN A 38 1.75 -9.29 -12.69
C ASN A 38 0.69 -10.07 -13.49
N LEU A 39 0.93 -11.33 -13.81
CA LEU A 39 -0.05 -12.14 -14.52
C LEU A 39 -1.35 -12.32 -13.73
N ASN A 40 -1.26 -12.29 -12.40
CA ASN A 40 -2.42 -12.40 -11.53
C ASN A 40 -3.29 -11.15 -11.56
N TYR A 41 -2.73 -10.02 -11.99
CA TYR A 41 -3.38 -8.72 -11.90
C TYR A 41 -3.53 -8.01 -13.25
N SER A 42 -3.08 -8.64 -14.34
CA SER A 42 -3.04 -7.99 -15.66
C SER A 42 -4.42 -7.59 -16.18
N HIS A 43 -5.47 -8.24 -15.72
CA HIS A 43 -6.85 -7.95 -16.10
C HIS A 43 -7.56 -6.99 -15.14
N ILE A 44 -6.88 -6.53 -14.10
CA ILE A 44 -7.46 -5.68 -13.06
C ILE A 44 -7.13 -4.23 -13.34
N ASN A 45 -8.17 -3.39 -13.36
CA ASN A 45 -7.96 -1.94 -13.40
C ASN A 45 -7.94 -1.40 -11.96
N ILE A 46 -6.73 -1.23 -11.43
CA ILE A 46 -6.50 -0.80 -10.05
C ILE A 46 -7.19 0.55 -9.76
N TRP A 47 -7.26 1.43 -10.75
CA TRP A 47 -7.84 2.77 -10.56
C TRP A 47 -9.34 2.76 -10.29
N GLU A 48 -10.02 1.72 -10.72
CA GLU A 48 -11.47 1.58 -10.55
C GLU A 48 -11.87 0.78 -9.31
N LEU A 49 -10.90 0.14 -8.66
CA LEU A 49 -11.19 -0.66 -7.47
C LEU A 49 -11.26 0.20 -6.22
N ASP A 50 -12.04 -0.25 -5.25
CA ASP A 50 -12.10 0.34 -3.92
C ASP A 50 -11.77 -0.75 -2.89
N ASN A 51 -11.53 -0.34 -1.66
CA ASN A 51 -11.21 -1.24 -0.54
C ASN A 51 -10.02 -2.13 -0.84
N ILE A 52 -8.95 -1.51 -1.32
CA ILE A 52 -7.72 -2.21 -1.70
C ILE A 52 -6.51 -1.64 -0.99
N VAL A 53 -5.50 -2.49 -0.83
CA VAL A 53 -4.14 -2.06 -0.50
C VAL A 53 -3.20 -2.61 -1.58
N VAL A 54 -2.40 -1.73 -2.15
CA VAL A 54 -1.47 -2.09 -3.23
C VAL A 54 -0.05 -1.83 -2.76
N LYS A 55 0.82 -2.81 -2.92
CA LYS A 55 2.23 -2.66 -2.62
C LYS A 55 3.01 -2.49 -3.93
N TYR A 56 3.76 -1.41 -4.03
CA TYR A 56 4.60 -1.10 -5.18
C TYR A 56 6.06 -1.10 -4.79
N ILE A 57 6.91 -1.58 -5.71
CA ILE A 57 8.37 -1.48 -5.61
C ILE A 57 8.88 -0.84 -6.90
N PHE A 58 9.80 0.11 -6.78
CA PHE A 58 10.49 0.73 -7.93
C PHE A 58 9.57 1.36 -8.97
N VAL A 59 8.62 2.16 -8.53
CA VAL A 59 7.77 2.90 -9.45
C VAL A 59 8.39 4.25 -9.79
N THR A 60 8.04 4.76 -10.98
CA THR A 60 8.51 6.07 -11.42
C THR A 60 7.83 7.19 -10.63
N SER A 61 8.48 8.37 -10.59
CA SER A 61 7.88 9.54 -9.95
C SER A 61 6.56 9.94 -10.60
N GLU A 62 6.43 9.77 -11.90
CA GLU A 62 5.17 10.06 -12.60
C GLU A 62 4.05 9.14 -12.14
N TYR A 63 4.35 7.87 -11.97
CA TYR A 63 3.37 6.91 -11.47
C TYR A 63 2.98 7.25 -10.04
N ILE A 64 3.95 7.64 -9.20
CA ILE A 64 3.67 8.04 -7.81
C ILE A 64 2.70 9.22 -7.77
N LYS A 65 2.86 10.20 -8.65
CA LYS A 65 1.93 11.34 -8.72
C LYS A 65 0.50 10.88 -9.01
N LYS A 66 0.35 9.91 -9.89
CA LYS A 66 -0.96 9.35 -10.21
C LYS A 66 -1.55 8.60 -9.02
N VAL A 67 -0.73 7.85 -8.31
CA VAL A 67 -1.14 7.13 -7.09
C VAL A 67 -1.63 8.11 -6.04
N ILE A 68 -0.88 9.19 -5.80
CA ILE A 68 -1.25 10.21 -4.80
C ILE A 68 -2.64 10.79 -5.11
N LYS A 69 -2.97 10.98 -6.36
CA LYS A 69 -4.27 11.52 -6.76
C LYS A 69 -5.43 10.55 -6.53
N HIS A 70 -5.18 9.25 -6.66
CA HIS A 70 -6.25 8.25 -6.69
C HIS A 70 -6.39 7.43 -5.42
N PHE A 71 -5.40 7.47 -4.53
CA PHE A 71 -5.42 6.70 -3.30
C PHE A 71 -5.67 7.61 -2.09
N ASP A 72 -6.38 7.08 -1.11
CA ASP A 72 -6.71 7.83 0.11
C ASP A 72 -5.48 8.04 0.99
N LYS A 73 -4.58 7.05 1.01
CA LYS A 73 -3.35 7.12 1.79
C LYS A 73 -2.21 6.49 1.00
N VAL A 74 -1.08 7.17 0.99
CA VAL A 74 0.16 6.64 0.40
C VAL A 74 1.22 6.57 1.50
N ILE A 75 1.78 5.39 1.69
CA ILE A 75 2.81 5.12 2.69
C ILE A 75 4.12 4.88 1.97
N PHE A 76 5.12 5.71 2.26
CA PHE A 76 6.45 5.57 1.70
C PHE A 76 7.36 4.90 2.73
N LEU A 77 8.00 3.79 2.34
CA LEU A 77 8.93 3.06 3.19
C LEU A 77 10.33 3.15 2.62
N THR A 78 11.18 3.92 3.28
CA THR A 78 12.60 4.03 2.92
C THR A 78 13.51 3.44 3.97
N ARG A 79 13.01 3.24 5.20
CA ARG A 79 13.76 2.73 6.35
C ARG A 79 12.86 1.85 7.19
N GLU A 80 13.46 1.02 8.05
CA GLU A 80 12.71 0.16 8.96
C GLU A 80 11.81 0.93 9.93
N ASP A 81 12.24 2.11 10.37
CA ASP A 81 11.47 2.95 11.29
C ASP A 81 10.12 3.37 10.72
N ASP A 82 10.02 3.45 9.40
CA ASP A 82 8.77 3.83 8.73
C ASP A 82 7.67 2.81 8.98
N ILE A 83 8.03 1.55 9.24
CA ILE A 83 7.05 0.48 9.47
C ILE A 83 6.30 0.73 10.77
N GLU A 84 6.99 1.10 11.84
CA GLU A 84 6.35 1.35 13.13
C GLU A 84 5.41 2.55 13.06
N SER A 85 5.82 3.61 12.39
CA SER A 85 4.97 4.79 12.17
C SER A 85 3.74 4.43 11.36
N ALA A 86 3.91 3.64 10.30
CA ALA A 86 2.80 3.21 9.47
C ALA A 86 1.83 2.31 10.25
N LYS A 87 2.34 1.39 11.06
CA LYS A 87 1.49 0.53 11.89
C LYS A 87 0.69 1.33 12.89
N SER A 88 1.30 2.35 13.51
CA SER A 88 0.60 3.23 14.44
C SER A 88 -0.55 3.98 13.76
N PHE A 89 -0.31 4.48 12.55
CA PHE A 89 -1.35 5.13 11.77
C PHE A 89 -2.51 4.17 11.49
N ILE A 90 -2.20 2.95 11.04
CA ILE A 90 -3.22 1.96 10.69
C ILE A 90 -4.00 1.53 11.96
N HIS A 91 -3.31 1.37 13.07
CA HIS A 91 -3.97 1.04 14.32
C HIS A 91 -4.97 2.13 14.73
N ALA A 92 -4.56 3.38 14.66
CA ALA A 92 -5.44 4.52 14.98
C ALA A 92 -6.66 4.54 14.05
N LYS A 93 -6.46 4.31 12.77
CA LYS A 93 -7.54 4.25 11.79
C LYS A 93 -8.52 3.12 12.09
N LYS A 94 -8.00 1.93 12.42
CA LYS A 94 -8.81 0.76 12.72
C LYS A 94 -9.68 0.98 13.98
N THR A 95 -9.10 1.62 14.99
CA THR A 95 -9.81 1.85 16.26
C THR A 95 -10.66 3.11 16.25
N ASP A 96 -10.65 3.84 15.15
CA ASP A 96 -11.36 5.10 14.99
C ASP A 96 -10.94 6.12 16.04
N ASN A 97 -9.71 6.02 16.49
CA ASN A 97 -9.18 6.78 17.61
C ASN A 97 -8.12 7.79 17.16
N TRP A 98 -8.13 8.18 15.91
CA TRP A 98 -7.20 9.17 15.46
C TRP A 98 -7.81 10.55 15.48
N MET A 99 -7.08 11.43 16.11
CA MET A 99 -7.47 12.82 16.23
C MET A 99 -6.70 13.63 15.19
N ASP A 100 -7.39 14.48 14.56
CA ASP A 100 -6.77 15.39 13.60
C ASP A 100 -6.01 16.50 14.29
#